data_e431f6894c437cd65d9acb6909e4b5d0
#
_entry.id   e431f6894c437cd65d9acb6909e4b5d0
#
_cell.length_a   1.000
_cell.length_b   1.000
_cell.length_c   1.000
_cell.angle_alpha   90.00
_cell.angle_beta   90.00
_cell.angle_gamma   90.00
#
_symmetry.space_group_name_H-M   'P 1'
#
loop_
_entity.id
_entity.type
_entity.pdbx_description
1 polymer ?
#
loop_
_entity_poly.entity_id
_entity_poly.type
_entity_poly.pdbx_seq_one_letter_code
_entity_poly.pdbx_strand_id
1 'polypeptide(L)'
;MAKNLLIVESPSKAKTLKKYLGGDFEILASYGHVRDLIPKNGAVDPEHDFAMKYELIKRNAKHVDAIVAGAKEAENIYLATDPDREGEAISWHLFEILKSKRGLKNIKPQRVVFHEITKNAVLDAVANPREIEMDLVDAQQARRALDYLVGFNLSPLLWKKIRRGLSAGRVQSPALRLICERENEIRAFEAQEYWTVHLDSHKGRSKFTAKLAQYNGAKLEQFDLPNEAAQADVLKELEGKEAVVTAIEKKKRSRNPAAPFTTSTMQQDAVRKLGFTTDRTMRTAQQLYEGIDVGQGAIGLITYMRTDSVNLADEALTEIRHYIENKIGKEYLPSAAKQYKTKSKNAQEAHEAI
;
A
#
# COMPACT_ATOMS: atom_id res chain seq x y z
N MET A 1 4.04 -21.07 34.21
CA MET A 1 4.80 -20.28 33.22
C MET A 1 4.23 -20.61 31.85
N ALA A 2 4.14 -19.62 30.95
CA ALA A 2 3.66 -19.87 29.59
C ALA A 2 4.64 -20.79 28.86
N LYS A 3 4.14 -21.82 28.18
CA LYS A 3 5.00 -22.78 27.46
C LYS A 3 5.52 -22.24 26.14
N ASN A 4 4.83 -21.24 25.59
CA ASN A 4 5.08 -20.70 24.26
C ASN A 4 5.41 -19.21 24.36
N LEU A 5 6.47 -18.79 23.67
CA LEU A 5 6.81 -17.37 23.47
C LEU A 5 6.45 -16.98 22.04
N LEU A 6 5.61 -15.97 21.87
CA LEU A 6 5.27 -15.39 20.58
C LEU A 6 5.82 -13.97 20.50
N ILE A 7 6.58 -13.67 19.46
CA ILE A 7 7.25 -12.38 19.28
C ILE A 7 6.62 -11.65 18.10
N VAL A 8 6.19 -10.42 18.34
CA VAL A 8 5.59 -9.53 17.33
C VAL A 8 6.39 -8.23 17.23
N GLU A 9 6.12 -7.40 16.21
CA GLU A 9 6.81 -6.12 16.05
C GLU A 9 6.21 -4.98 16.86
N SER A 10 4.90 -5.03 17.22
CA SER A 10 4.22 -3.94 17.88
C SER A 10 3.48 -4.35 19.16
N PRO A 11 3.40 -3.46 20.17
CA PRO A 11 2.64 -3.72 21.40
C PRO A 11 1.12 -3.79 21.16
N SER A 12 0.59 -3.09 20.14
CA SER A 12 -0.83 -3.16 19.77
C SER A 12 -1.20 -4.56 19.31
N LYS A 13 -0.39 -5.11 18.40
CA LYS A 13 -0.55 -6.49 17.90
C LYS A 13 -0.43 -7.50 19.03
N ALA A 14 0.53 -7.32 19.96
CA ALA A 14 0.68 -8.18 21.13
C ALA A 14 -0.59 -8.21 22.00
N LYS A 15 -1.22 -7.04 22.23
CA LYS A 15 -2.45 -6.92 23.00
C LYS A 15 -3.62 -7.66 22.34
N THR A 16 -3.77 -7.52 21.03
CA THR A 16 -4.84 -8.18 20.26
C THR A 16 -4.66 -9.69 20.26
N LEU A 17 -3.44 -10.19 19.98
CA LEU A 17 -3.15 -11.62 19.94
C LEU A 17 -3.31 -12.31 21.30
N LYS A 18 -2.98 -11.62 22.39
CA LYS A 18 -3.15 -12.17 23.75
C LYS A 18 -4.60 -12.51 24.06
N LYS A 19 -5.55 -11.77 23.50
CA LYS A 19 -6.99 -12.06 23.62
C LYS A 19 -7.37 -13.39 22.95
N TYR A 20 -6.68 -13.76 21.85
CA TYR A 20 -7.01 -14.94 21.05
C TYR A 20 -6.27 -16.21 21.52
N LEU A 21 -5.01 -16.07 21.96
CA LEU A 21 -4.12 -17.19 22.29
C LEU A 21 -4.16 -17.59 23.77
N GLY A 22 -4.73 -16.76 24.65
CA GLY A 22 -4.91 -17.09 26.04
C GLY A 22 -3.63 -17.12 26.89
N GLY A 23 -3.66 -17.89 28.00
CA GLY A 23 -2.60 -17.91 29.03
C GLY A 23 -1.38 -18.78 28.70
N ASP A 24 -1.47 -19.67 27.71
CA ASP A 24 -0.37 -20.58 27.33
C ASP A 24 0.73 -19.86 26.51
N PHE A 25 0.46 -18.62 26.09
CA PHE A 25 1.38 -17.79 25.34
C PHE A 25 1.83 -16.56 26.15
N GLU A 26 3.14 -16.40 26.27
CA GLU A 26 3.75 -15.12 26.54
C GLU A 26 3.96 -14.38 25.22
N ILE A 27 3.49 -13.13 25.13
CA ILE A 27 3.58 -12.37 23.89
C ILE A 27 4.41 -11.11 24.14
N LEU A 28 5.54 -11.00 23.46
CA LEU A 28 6.47 -9.89 23.57
C LEU A 28 6.60 -9.13 22.25
N ALA A 29 6.81 -7.80 22.33
CA ALA A 29 7.00 -6.96 21.17
C ALA A 29 8.46 -6.51 21.04
N SER A 30 8.99 -6.55 19.79
CA SER A 30 10.34 -6.07 19.46
C SER A 30 10.41 -4.56 19.26
N TYR A 31 9.27 -3.89 19.10
CA TYR A 31 9.17 -2.46 18.73
C TYR A 31 9.83 -2.12 17.40
N GLY A 32 9.62 -2.97 16.40
CA GLY A 32 10.17 -2.88 15.06
C GLY A 32 11.53 -3.57 14.93
N HIS A 33 12.41 -3.02 14.10
CA HIS A 33 13.74 -3.57 13.88
C HIS A 33 14.58 -3.59 15.14
N VAL A 34 15.31 -4.69 15.36
CA VAL A 34 16.18 -4.91 16.53
C VAL A 34 17.66 -4.71 16.23
N ARG A 35 18.08 -4.86 14.96
CA ARG A 35 19.42 -4.55 14.46
C ARG A 35 19.33 -3.66 13.25
N ASP A 36 20.35 -2.86 13.00
CA ASP A 36 20.56 -2.12 11.76
C ASP A 36 22.03 -2.11 11.38
N LEU A 37 22.35 -1.73 10.15
CA LEU A 37 23.72 -1.54 9.70
C LEU A 37 24.44 -0.53 10.59
N ILE A 38 25.72 -0.78 10.87
CA ILE A 38 26.50 0.22 11.62
C ILE A 38 26.50 1.56 10.87
N PRO A 39 26.32 2.70 11.57
CA PRO A 39 26.22 4.01 10.93
C PRO A 39 27.58 4.59 10.55
N LYS A 40 28.42 3.79 9.87
CA LYS A 40 29.80 4.12 9.48
C LYS A 40 30.09 3.58 8.10
N ASN A 41 31.11 4.16 7.43
CA ASN A 41 31.64 3.59 6.19
C ASN A 41 32.07 2.14 6.40
N GLY A 42 31.85 1.29 5.40
CA GLY A 42 32.20 -0.13 5.43
C GLY A 42 31.22 -1.01 6.19
N ALA A 43 29.98 -0.51 6.42
CA ALA A 43 28.90 -1.36 6.93
C ALA A 43 28.43 -2.39 5.91
N VAL A 44 28.57 -2.09 4.63
CA VAL A 44 28.40 -3.01 3.50
C VAL A 44 29.73 -3.04 2.76
N ASP A 45 30.25 -4.23 2.49
CA ASP A 45 31.55 -4.45 1.85
C ASP A 45 31.35 -5.03 0.43
N PRO A 46 31.40 -4.19 -0.63
CA PRO A 46 31.23 -4.66 -2.01
C PRO A 46 32.30 -5.62 -2.52
N GLU A 47 33.48 -5.58 -1.92
CA GLU A 47 34.64 -6.44 -2.31
C GLU A 47 34.48 -7.87 -1.78
N HIS A 48 33.66 -8.07 -0.74
CA HIS A 48 33.43 -9.35 -0.09
C HIS A 48 31.93 -9.73 -0.11
N ASP A 49 31.41 -9.93 -1.29
CA ASP A 49 29.99 -10.38 -1.52
C ASP A 49 28.95 -9.57 -0.75
N PHE A 50 29.14 -8.25 -0.72
CA PHE A 50 28.28 -7.31 0.00
C PHE A 50 28.06 -7.66 1.48
N ALA A 51 29.03 -8.27 2.14
CA ALA A 51 28.96 -8.61 3.54
C ALA A 51 28.53 -7.43 4.40
N MET A 52 27.52 -7.64 5.23
CA MET A 52 26.88 -6.60 6.03
C MET A 52 27.24 -6.70 7.51
N LYS A 53 27.55 -5.55 8.13
CA LYS A 53 27.87 -5.44 9.56
C LYS A 53 26.71 -4.79 10.30
N TYR A 54 26.11 -5.55 11.22
CA TYR A 54 24.95 -5.12 12.00
C TYR A 54 25.33 -4.79 13.44
N GLU A 55 24.59 -3.84 14.02
CA GLU A 55 24.60 -3.59 15.46
C GLU A 55 23.17 -3.54 16.02
N LEU A 56 23.05 -3.78 17.32
CA LEU A 56 21.77 -3.66 18.03
C LEU A 56 21.32 -2.20 18.06
N ILE A 57 20.06 -1.98 17.78
CA ILE A 57 19.43 -0.67 17.89
C ILE A 57 19.27 -0.34 19.39
N LYS A 58 20.07 0.59 19.91
CA LYS A 58 20.17 0.91 21.34
C LYS A 58 18.83 1.17 22.03
N ARG A 59 17.91 1.88 21.36
CA ARG A 59 16.57 2.18 21.88
C ARG A 59 15.72 0.93 22.14
N ASN A 60 15.97 -0.16 21.41
CA ASN A 60 15.22 -1.41 21.48
C ASN A 60 15.93 -2.47 22.35
N ALA A 61 17.11 -2.20 22.90
CA ALA A 61 17.91 -3.16 23.66
C ALA A 61 17.12 -3.79 24.82
N LYS A 62 16.38 -2.99 25.60
CA LYS A 62 15.55 -3.49 26.71
C LYS A 62 14.48 -4.50 26.27
N HIS A 63 13.93 -4.34 25.07
CA HIS A 63 12.91 -5.26 24.51
C HIS A 63 13.57 -6.54 24.04
N VAL A 64 14.76 -6.45 23.42
CA VAL A 64 15.57 -7.60 23.05
C VAL A 64 15.98 -8.41 24.31
N ASP A 65 16.38 -7.74 25.38
CA ASP A 65 16.73 -8.42 26.64
C ASP A 65 15.52 -9.15 27.24
N ALA A 66 14.34 -8.56 27.21
CA ALA A 66 13.10 -9.22 27.63
C ALA A 66 12.78 -10.45 26.76
N ILE A 67 12.92 -10.33 25.44
CA ILE A 67 12.73 -11.44 24.49
C ILE A 67 13.73 -12.56 24.77
N VAL A 68 15.00 -12.24 25.03
CA VAL A 68 16.04 -13.23 25.37
C VAL A 68 15.73 -13.93 26.69
N ALA A 69 15.20 -13.20 27.69
CA ALA A 69 14.80 -13.78 28.95
C ALA A 69 13.63 -14.76 28.78
N GLY A 70 12.55 -14.33 28.10
CA GLY A 70 11.39 -15.18 27.80
C GLY A 70 11.76 -16.41 26.96
N ALA A 71 12.68 -16.25 25.99
CA ALA A 71 13.14 -17.37 25.15
C ALA A 71 13.90 -18.47 25.91
N LYS A 72 14.51 -18.14 27.07
CA LYS A 72 15.18 -19.14 27.92
C LYS A 72 14.19 -19.99 28.72
N GLU A 73 13.00 -19.48 28.96
CA GLU A 73 11.96 -20.12 29.76
C GLU A 73 10.92 -20.83 28.90
N ALA A 74 10.83 -20.50 27.61
CA ALA A 74 9.85 -21.06 26.70
C ALA A 74 10.30 -22.41 26.12
N GLU A 75 9.34 -23.30 25.92
CA GLU A 75 9.52 -24.57 25.18
C GLU A 75 9.50 -24.34 23.69
N ASN A 76 8.61 -23.47 23.20
CA ASN A 76 8.46 -23.11 21.79
C ASN A 76 8.57 -21.59 21.60
N ILE A 77 9.18 -21.18 20.49
CA ILE A 77 9.34 -19.77 20.14
C ILE A 77 8.74 -19.54 18.75
N TYR A 78 7.81 -18.59 18.68
CA TYR A 78 7.11 -18.20 17.46
C TYR A 78 7.45 -16.75 17.09
N LEU A 79 7.76 -16.53 15.81
CA LEU A 79 8.05 -15.22 15.24
C LEU A 79 6.84 -14.78 14.38
N ALA A 80 6.00 -13.89 14.92
CA ALA A 80 4.73 -13.47 14.33
C ALA A 80 4.74 -12.00 13.90
N THR A 81 5.86 -11.58 13.28
CA THR A 81 5.99 -10.25 12.65
C THR A 81 5.16 -10.17 11.37
N ASP A 82 5.01 -8.98 10.79
CA ASP A 82 4.18 -8.76 9.59
C ASP A 82 4.53 -9.70 8.42
N PRO A 83 3.57 -9.98 7.51
CA PRO A 83 3.73 -10.96 6.44
C PRO A 83 4.55 -10.44 5.25
N ASP A 84 5.25 -9.32 5.39
CA ASP A 84 6.11 -8.75 4.34
C ASP A 84 7.61 -9.04 4.58
N ARG A 85 8.46 -8.66 3.63
CA ARG A 85 9.92 -8.84 3.73
C ARG A 85 10.55 -8.08 4.91
N GLU A 86 9.95 -6.97 5.36
CA GLU A 86 10.45 -6.25 6.54
C GLU A 86 10.19 -7.07 7.81
N GLY A 87 8.98 -7.66 7.94
CA GLY A 87 8.66 -8.58 9.03
C GLY A 87 9.51 -9.84 8.99
N GLU A 88 9.78 -10.41 7.81
CA GLU A 88 10.66 -11.57 7.66
C GLU A 88 12.09 -11.25 8.10
N ALA A 89 12.62 -10.09 7.72
CA ALA A 89 13.94 -9.63 8.17
C ALA A 89 14.01 -9.38 9.69
N ILE A 90 12.95 -8.82 10.30
CA ILE A 90 12.86 -8.67 11.77
C ILE A 90 12.93 -10.05 12.43
N SER A 91 12.18 -11.03 11.94
CA SER A 91 12.20 -12.41 12.42
C SER A 91 13.60 -13.02 12.31
N TRP A 92 14.27 -12.88 11.17
CA TRP A 92 15.62 -13.35 10.96
C TRP A 92 16.63 -12.66 11.90
N HIS A 93 16.55 -11.35 12.09
CA HIS A 93 17.41 -10.63 13.02
C HIS A 93 17.22 -11.09 14.48
N LEU A 94 15.96 -11.36 14.87
CA LEU A 94 15.67 -11.93 16.19
C LEU A 94 16.27 -13.33 16.34
N PHE A 95 16.11 -14.18 15.33
CA PHE A 95 16.69 -15.52 15.31
C PHE A 95 18.21 -15.47 15.49
N GLU A 96 18.90 -14.63 14.73
CA GLU A 96 20.36 -14.47 14.81
C GLU A 96 20.82 -13.96 16.20
N ILE A 97 20.07 -13.03 16.80
CA ILE A 97 20.35 -12.56 18.15
C ILE A 97 20.16 -13.69 19.14
N LEU A 98 19.07 -14.42 19.10
CA LEU A 98 18.78 -15.51 20.02
C LEU A 98 19.83 -16.61 19.92
N LYS A 99 20.17 -17.02 18.69
CA LYS A 99 21.23 -18.03 18.42
C LYS A 99 22.59 -17.65 18.95
N SER A 100 22.92 -16.35 19.03
CA SER A 100 24.17 -15.86 19.58
C SER A 100 24.25 -15.94 21.11
N LYS A 101 23.12 -16.17 21.82
CA LYS A 101 23.07 -16.17 23.28
C LYS A 101 23.35 -17.54 23.86
N ARG A 102 24.06 -17.55 25.01
CA ARG A 102 24.33 -18.79 25.75
C ARG A 102 23.05 -19.48 26.19
N GLY A 103 22.92 -20.75 25.93
CA GLY A 103 21.73 -21.57 26.23
C GLY A 103 20.66 -21.56 25.12
N LEU A 104 20.81 -20.74 24.09
CA LEU A 104 19.84 -20.65 22.99
C LEU A 104 20.44 -21.02 21.60
N LYS A 105 21.63 -21.61 21.57
CA LYS A 105 22.31 -21.94 20.30
C LYS A 105 21.56 -22.90 19.37
N ASN A 106 20.78 -23.80 19.96
CA ASN A 106 20.06 -24.88 19.25
C ASN A 106 18.57 -24.62 19.12
N ILE A 107 18.10 -23.41 19.41
CA ILE A 107 16.69 -23.06 19.25
C ILE A 107 16.30 -23.11 17.75
N LYS A 108 15.07 -23.48 17.51
CA LYS A 108 14.44 -23.44 16.19
C LYS A 108 13.14 -22.63 16.27
N PRO A 109 13.23 -21.30 16.26
CA PRO A 109 12.03 -20.49 16.24
C PRO A 109 11.24 -20.76 14.96
N GLN A 110 9.93 -20.80 15.09
CA GLN A 110 9.01 -21.03 13.99
C GLN A 110 8.38 -19.72 13.56
N ARG A 111 8.25 -19.52 12.27
CA ARG A 111 7.61 -18.36 11.67
C ARG A 111 6.10 -18.56 11.60
N VAL A 112 5.33 -17.61 12.13
CA VAL A 112 3.86 -17.58 12.06
C VAL A 112 3.45 -16.39 11.20
N VAL A 113 2.67 -16.65 10.16
CA VAL A 113 2.25 -15.63 9.18
C VAL A 113 0.73 -15.64 9.06
N PHE A 114 0.14 -14.47 9.17
CA PHE A 114 -1.28 -14.25 8.94
C PHE A 114 -1.47 -12.89 8.26
N HIS A 115 -2.43 -12.81 7.35
CA HIS A 115 -2.73 -11.61 6.57
C HIS A 115 -3.85 -10.76 7.17
N GLU A 116 -4.57 -11.32 8.14
CA GLU A 116 -5.59 -10.65 8.95
C GLU A 116 -5.46 -11.03 10.42
N ILE A 117 -5.88 -10.15 11.33
CA ILE A 117 -5.83 -10.42 12.77
C ILE A 117 -7.23 -10.77 13.28
N THR A 118 -7.76 -11.89 12.78
CA THR A 118 -8.94 -12.55 13.29
C THR A 118 -8.54 -13.73 14.19
N LYS A 119 -9.46 -14.18 15.05
CA LYS A 119 -9.18 -15.32 15.96
C LYS A 119 -8.85 -16.59 15.17
N ASN A 120 -9.61 -16.89 14.11
CA ASN A 120 -9.44 -18.11 13.32
C ASN A 120 -8.11 -18.08 12.55
N ALA A 121 -7.81 -16.99 11.84
CA ALA A 121 -6.56 -16.84 11.10
C ALA A 121 -5.33 -16.96 12.00
N VAL A 122 -5.37 -16.37 13.20
CA VAL A 122 -4.27 -16.45 14.17
C VAL A 122 -4.09 -17.87 14.72
N LEU A 123 -5.17 -18.55 15.08
CA LEU A 123 -5.11 -19.92 15.58
C LEU A 123 -4.63 -20.90 14.52
N ASP A 124 -5.10 -20.75 13.29
CA ASP A 124 -4.66 -21.57 12.14
C ASP A 124 -3.18 -21.35 11.85
N ALA A 125 -2.72 -20.10 11.80
CA ALA A 125 -1.32 -19.78 11.57
C ALA A 125 -0.37 -20.31 12.65
N VAL A 126 -0.80 -20.32 13.92
CA VAL A 126 -0.02 -20.92 15.01
C VAL A 126 0.00 -22.45 14.93
N ALA A 127 -1.09 -23.06 14.45
CA ALA A 127 -1.15 -24.51 14.24
C ALA A 127 -0.31 -24.96 13.03
N ASN A 128 -0.09 -24.09 12.06
CA ASN A 128 0.64 -24.36 10.80
C ASN A 128 1.86 -23.41 10.63
N PRO A 129 2.83 -23.41 11.54
CA PRO A 129 3.99 -22.55 11.43
C PRO A 129 4.94 -23.04 10.33
N ARG A 130 5.77 -22.12 9.80
CA ARG A 130 6.78 -22.41 8.79
C ARG A 130 8.20 -22.03 9.23
N GLU A 131 9.18 -22.30 8.42
CA GLU A 131 10.51 -21.75 8.56
C GLU A 131 10.59 -20.31 8.06
N ILE A 132 11.67 -19.60 8.45
CA ILE A 132 11.97 -18.26 7.91
C ILE A 132 12.29 -18.40 6.42
N GLU A 133 11.69 -17.60 5.60
CA GLU A 133 11.87 -17.57 4.15
C GLU A 133 13.08 -16.71 3.78
N MET A 134 14.22 -17.38 3.52
CA MET A 134 15.47 -16.68 3.28
C MET A 134 15.46 -15.80 2.03
N ASP A 135 14.70 -16.15 0.99
CA ASP A 135 14.58 -15.33 -0.22
C ASP A 135 13.99 -13.93 0.10
N LEU A 136 13.02 -13.86 1.02
CA LEU A 136 12.47 -12.58 1.50
C LEU A 136 13.48 -11.82 2.36
N VAL A 137 14.22 -12.52 3.20
CA VAL A 137 15.32 -11.94 4.00
C VAL A 137 16.36 -11.33 3.10
N ASP A 138 16.83 -12.08 2.10
CA ASP A 138 17.87 -11.65 1.16
C ASP A 138 17.39 -10.46 0.30
N ALA A 139 16.12 -10.47 -0.12
CA ALA A 139 15.52 -9.35 -0.83
C ALA A 139 15.48 -8.07 0.03
N GLN A 140 15.20 -8.18 1.33
CA GLN A 140 15.23 -7.06 2.27
C GLN A 140 16.67 -6.60 2.52
N GLN A 141 17.62 -7.51 2.71
CA GLN A 141 19.03 -7.19 2.90
C GLN A 141 19.63 -6.51 1.67
N ALA A 142 19.39 -7.03 0.47
CA ALA A 142 19.82 -6.41 -0.77
C ALA A 142 19.29 -4.97 -0.91
N ARG A 143 18.01 -4.77 -0.57
CA ARG A 143 17.42 -3.42 -0.53
C ARG A 143 18.10 -2.53 0.49
N ARG A 144 18.37 -3.03 1.70
CA ARG A 144 19.02 -2.27 2.78
C ARG A 144 20.46 -1.90 2.41
N ALA A 145 21.21 -2.84 1.82
CA ALA A 145 22.55 -2.62 1.31
C ALA A 145 22.58 -1.56 0.21
N LEU A 146 21.66 -1.64 -0.75
CA LEU A 146 21.54 -0.67 -1.83
C LEU A 146 21.20 0.74 -1.30
N ASP A 147 20.24 0.87 -0.38
CA ASP A 147 19.89 2.15 0.24
C ASP A 147 21.08 2.75 0.99
N TYR A 148 21.86 1.90 1.69
CA TYR A 148 23.09 2.32 2.36
C TYR A 148 24.15 2.81 1.35
N LEU A 149 24.48 2.01 0.35
CA LEU A 149 25.53 2.33 -0.63
C LEU A 149 25.18 3.59 -1.43
N VAL A 150 23.95 3.72 -1.89
CA VAL A 150 23.50 4.92 -2.62
C VAL A 150 23.55 6.13 -1.72
N GLY A 151 23.01 6.05 -0.51
CA GLY A 151 22.99 7.16 0.44
C GLY A 151 24.38 7.63 0.86
N PHE A 152 25.25 6.72 1.23
CA PHE A 152 26.62 7.03 1.70
C PHE A 152 27.54 7.54 0.60
N ASN A 153 27.37 7.07 -0.64
CA ASN A 153 28.24 7.49 -1.75
C ASN A 153 27.75 8.79 -2.40
N LEU A 154 26.45 8.95 -2.62
CA LEU A 154 25.91 10.09 -3.36
C LEU A 154 25.62 11.32 -2.49
N SER A 155 25.20 11.13 -1.23
CA SER A 155 24.90 12.29 -0.37
C SER A 155 26.12 13.18 -0.10
N PRO A 156 27.32 12.66 0.19
CA PRO A 156 28.52 13.48 0.32
C PRO A 156 28.91 14.22 -0.97
N LEU A 157 28.63 13.64 -2.13
CA LEU A 157 28.84 14.30 -3.41
C LEU A 157 27.94 15.53 -3.55
N LEU A 158 26.65 15.42 -3.17
CA LEU A 158 25.73 16.54 -3.12
C LEU A 158 26.17 17.62 -2.14
N TRP A 159 26.72 17.23 -0.98
CA TRP A 159 27.24 18.20 0.01
C TRP A 159 28.42 18.99 -0.53
N LYS A 160 29.29 18.33 -1.29
CA LYS A 160 30.46 18.97 -1.90
C LYS A 160 30.09 19.87 -3.08
N LYS A 161 29.10 19.48 -3.89
CA LYS A 161 28.78 20.16 -5.16
C LYS A 161 27.65 21.20 -5.04
N ILE A 162 26.74 21.03 -4.09
CA ILE A 162 25.56 21.88 -3.95
C ILE A 162 25.52 22.52 -2.55
N ARG A 163 25.13 21.75 -1.52
CA ARG A 163 25.13 22.19 -0.10
C ARG A 163 25.02 21.03 0.87
N ARG A 164 25.47 21.23 2.11
CA ARG A 164 25.31 20.25 3.21
C ARG A 164 23.84 20.04 3.55
N GLY A 165 23.51 18.81 4.02
CA GLY A 165 22.18 18.40 4.46
C GLY A 165 21.28 17.85 3.35
N LEU A 166 21.72 17.85 2.08
CA LEU A 166 21.00 17.15 1.01
C LEU A 166 21.27 15.65 1.10
N SER A 167 20.30 14.85 0.69
CA SER A 167 20.44 13.39 0.59
C SER A 167 20.03 12.89 -0.79
N ALA A 168 20.78 11.92 -1.30
CA ALA A 168 20.41 11.12 -2.43
C ALA A 168 19.95 9.75 -1.95
N GLY A 169 19.07 9.11 -2.69
CA GLY A 169 18.60 7.79 -2.35
C GLY A 169 17.77 7.17 -3.47
N ARG A 170 17.63 5.88 -3.38
CA ARG A 170 16.96 5.04 -4.37
C ARG A 170 15.50 5.45 -4.67
N VAL A 171 14.80 6.03 -3.72
CA VAL A 171 13.40 6.45 -3.87
C VAL A 171 13.30 7.94 -4.18
N GLN A 172 13.94 8.79 -3.36
CA GLN A 172 13.81 10.24 -3.50
C GLN A 172 14.45 10.79 -4.78
N SER A 173 15.55 10.21 -5.27
CA SER A 173 16.20 10.71 -6.48
C SER A 173 15.37 10.46 -7.74
N PRO A 174 14.83 9.27 -8.01
CA PRO A 174 13.87 9.07 -9.10
C PRO A 174 12.58 9.88 -8.96
N ALA A 175 12.05 10.01 -7.72
CA ALA A 175 10.86 10.83 -7.49
C ALA A 175 11.11 12.30 -7.84
N LEU A 176 12.24 12.86 -7.43
CA LEU A 176 12.63 14.23 -7.79
C LEU A 176 12.79 14.38 -9.30
N ARG A 177 13.39 13.40 -9.98
CA ARG A 177 13.52 13.40 -11.44
C ARG A 177 12.15 13.52 -12.12
N LEU A 178 11.19 12.69 -11.74
CA LEU A 178 9.83 12.74 -12.30
C LEU A 178 9.16 14.09 -12.07
N ILE A 179 9.36 14.70 -10.89
CA ILE A 179 8.85 16.03 -10.58
C ILE A 179 9.49 17.08 -11.50
N CYS A 180 10.82 17.02 -11.68
CA CYS A 180 11.54 17.95 -12.55
C CYS A 180 11.14 17.78 -14.03
N GLU A 181 10.99 16.56 -14.52
CA GLU A 181 10.51 16.27 -15.87
C GLU A 181 9.12 16.90 -16.08
N ARG A 182 8.21 16.69 -15.12
CA ARG A 182 6.86 17.29 -15.18
C ARG A 182 6.89 18.82 -15.12
N GLU A 183 7.74 19.40 -14.29
CA GLU A 183 7.91 20.86 -14.21
C GLU A 183 8.45 21.43 -15.52
N ASN A 184 9.38 20.73 -16.19
CA ASN A 184 9.88 21.14 -17.50
C ASN A 184 8.78 21.09 -18.57
N GLU A 185 7.89 20.07 -18.56
CA GLU A 185 6.71 20.03 -19.43
C GLU A 185 5.80 21.24 -19.18
N ILE A 186 5.56 21.57 -17.88
CA ILE A 186 4.72 22.73 -17.52
C ILE A 186 5.34 24.03 -18.03
N ARG A 187 6.66 24.20 -17.88
CA ARG A 187 7.38 25.40 -18.34
C ARG A 187 7.46 25.53 -19.86
N ALA A 188 7.49 24.38 -20.56
CA ALA A 188 7.50 24.33 -22.00
C ALA A 188 6.09 24.40 -22.62
N PHE A 189 5.04 24.38 -21.77
CA PHE A 189 3.67 24.42 -22.25
C PHE A 189 3.34 25.80 -22.81
N GLU A 190 2.98 25.83 -24.08
CA GLU A 190 2.45 27.02 -24.76
C GLU A 190 0.92 26.94 -24.75
N ALA A 191 0.29 27.97 -24.19
CA ALA A 191 -1.15 28.05 -24.16
C ALA A 191 -1.69 28.33 -25.55
N GLN A 192 -2.57 27.46 -26.04
CA GLN A 192 -3.25 27.63 -27.32
C GLN A 192 -4.71 27.99 -27.10
N GLU A 193 -5.11 29.12 -27.65
CA GLU A 193 -6.50 29.59 -27.61
C GLU A 193 -7.39 28.68 -28.44
N TYR A 194 -8.57 28.37 -27.96
CA TYR A 194 -9.63 27.72 -28.70
C TYR A 194 -11.00 28.19 -28.23
N TRP A 195 -11.94 28.13 -29.14
CA TRP A 195 -13.31 28.55 -28.91
C TRP A 195 -14.29 27.40 -29.13
N THR A 196 -15.45 27.49 -28.51
CA THR A 196 -16.53 26.51 -28.71
C THR A 196 -17.85 27.24 -28.85
N VAL A 197 -18.78 26.66 -29.61
CA VAL A 197 -20.14 27.17 -29.77
C VAL A 197 -21.09 26.25 -29.03
N HIS A 198 -21.92 26.82 -28.17
CA HIS A 198 -22.93 26.09 -27.44
C HIS A 198 -24.31 26.71 -27.70
N LEU A 199 -25.34 25.86 -27.78
CA LEU A 199 -26.74 26.24 -27.84
C LEU A 199 -27.39 25.90 -26.50
N ASP A 200 -27.87 26.91 -25.79
CA ASP A 200 -28.70 26.71 -24.61
C ASP A 200 -30.16 26.70 -25.04
N SER A 201 -30.87 25.65 -24.71
CA SER A 201 -32.25 25.45 -25.09
C SER A 201 -33.07 24.87 -23.92
N HIS A 202 -34.38 24.89 -24.04
CA HIS A 202 -35.28 24.31 -23.06
C HIS A 202 -36.53 23.72 -23.68
N LYS A 203 -37.06 22.70 -23.02
CA LYS A 203 -38.38 22.15 -23.31
C LYS A 203 -39.19 22.10 -22.00
N GLY A 204 -40.17 22.99 -21.89
CA GLY A 204 -40.88 23.19 -20.63
C GLY A 204 -39.91 23.62 -19.52
N ARG A 205 -39.82 22.81 -18.43
CA ARG A 205 -38.88 23.08 -17.31
C ARG A 205 -37.48 22.48 -17.48
N SER A 206 -37.30 21.62 -18.49
CA SER A 206 -36.01 20.93 -18.70
C SER A 206 -35.13 21.78 -19.60
N LYS A 207 -33.95 22.18 -19.04
CA LYS A 207 -32.88 22.88 -19.79
C LYS A 207 -31.86 21.88 -20.28
N PHE A 208 -31.30 22.11 -21.46
CA PHE A 208 -30.18 21.34 -21.98
C PHE A 208 -29.26 22.24 -22.81
N THR A 209 -27.99 21.91 -22.82
CA THR A 209 -26.97 22.58 -23.62
C THR A 209 -26.44 21.60 -24.66
N ALA A 210 -26.46 22.01 -25.92
CA ALA A 210 -25.85 21.28 -27.03
C ALA A 210 -24.55 21.95 -27.44
N LYS A 211 -23.51 21.14 -27.74
CA LYS A 211 -22.23 21.62 -28.27
C LYS A 211 -22.18 21.42 -29.76
N LEU A 212 -21.70 22.43 -30.51
CA LEU A 212 -21.41 22.29 -31.94
C LEU A 212 -20.35 21.23 -32.15
N ALA A 213 -20.70 20.12 -32.80
CA ALA A 213 -19.83 18.98 -33.01
C ALA A 213 -19.35 18.82 -34.47
N GLN A 214 -20.10 19.40 -35.42
CA GLN A 214 -19.77 19.39 -36.85
C GLN A 214 -20.11 20.75 -37.44
N TYR A 215 -19.31 21.20 -38.40
CA TYR A 215 -19.50 22.41 -39.16
C TYR A 215 -19.11 22.18 -40.61
N ASN A 216 -19.95 22.62 -41.57
CA ASN A 216 -19.74 22.40 -43.00
C ASN A 216 -19.43 20.94 -43.39
N GLY A 217 -20.09 19.97 -42.71
CA GLY A 217 -19.92 18.53 -42.98
C GLY A 217 -18.67 17.91 -42.33
N ALA A 218 -17.79 18.71 -41.72
CA ALA A 218 -16.60 18.23 -41.02
C ALA A 218 -16.82 18.20 -39.50
N LYS A 219 -16.26 17.19 -38.83
CA LYS A 219 -16.22 17.12 -37.37
C LYS A 219 -15.28 18.20 -36.83
N LEU A 220 -15.72 18.96 -35.85
CA LEU A 220 -14.88 19.95 -35.18
C LEU A 220 -14.01 19.30 -34.11
N GLU A 221 -12.72 19.48 -34.22
CA GLU A 221 -11.75 19.16 -33.19
C GLU A 221 -11.52 20.38 -32.26
N GLN A 222 -10.75 20.22 -31.21
CA GLN A 222 -10.63 21.23 -30.15
C GLN A 222 -10.13 22.59 -30.65
N PHE A 223 -9.22 22.63 -31.61
CA PHE A 223 -8.54 23.85 -32.08
C PHE A 223 -9.02 24.34 -33.45
N ASP A 224 -10.11 23.81 -33.97
CA ASP A 224 -10.63 24.21 -35.30
C ASP A 224 -11.26 25.61 -35.28
N LEU A 225 -11.63 26.11 -34.10
CA LEU A 225 -12.02 27.51 -33.89
C LEU A 225 -10.92 28.20 -33.06
N PRO A 226 -9.88 28.70 -33.69
CA PRO A 226 -8.66 29.17 -33.00
C PRO A 226 -8.77 30.55 -32.36
N ASN A 227 -9.82 31.33 -32.69
CA ASN A 227 -10.00 32.69 -32.20
C ASN A 227 -11.46 33.11 -32.22
N GLU A 228 -11.73 34.28 -31.60
CA GLU A 228 -13.08 34.87 -31.51
C GLU A 228 -13.69 35.13 -32.90
N ALA A 229 -12.89 35.54 -33.87
CA ALA A 229 -13.38 35.85 -35.23
C ALA A 229 -13.95 34.60 -35.91
N ALA A 230 -13.24 33.46 -35.83
CA ALA A 230 -13.70 32.19 -36.36
C ALA A 230 -15.01 31.69 -35.66
N GLN A 231 -15.10 31.92 -34.36
CA GLN A 231 -16.34 31.59 -33.61
C GLN A 231 -17.48 32.55 -34.00
N ALA A 232 -17.21 33.84 -34.17
CA ALA A 232 -18.20 34.85 -34.58
C ALA A 232 -18.77 34.60 -35.99
N ASP A 233 -17.96 34.10 -36.93
CA ASP A 233 -18.43 33.73 -38.26
C ASP A 233 -19.41 32.57 -38.22
N VAL A 234 -19.12 31.54 -37.40
CA VAL A 234 -20.04 30.43 -37.12
C VAL A 234 -21.36 30.93 -36.52
N LEU A 235 -21.29 31.85 -35.55
CA LEU A 235 -22.49 32.41 -34.92
C LEU A 235 -23.35 33.17 -35.91
N LYS A 236 -22.77 34.01 -36.79
CA LYS A 236 -23.51 34.71 -37.83
C LYS A 236 -24.25 33.78 -38.77
N GLU A 237 -23.66 32.63 -39.15
CA GLU A 237 -24.34 31.64 -39.98
C GLU A 237 -25.48 30.90 -39.25
N LEU A 238 -25.42 30.80 -37.95
CA LEU A 238 -26.44 30.18 -37.10
C LEU A 238 -27.57 31.15 -36.72
N GLU A 239 -27.35 32.45 -36.85
CA GLU A 239 -28.33 33.45 -36.47
C GLU A 239 -29.62 33.29 -37.25
N GLY A 240 -30.74 33.32 -36.52
CA GLY A 240 -32.08 33.17 -37.10
C GLY A 240 -32.42 31.75 -37.59
N LYS A 241 -31.53 30.78 -37.42
CA LYS A 241 -31.80 29.38 -37.81
C LYS A 241 -32.44 28.61 -36.64
N GLU A 242 -33.38 27.76 -36.98
CA GLU A 242 -34.05 26.89 -36.02
C GLU A 242 -33.27 25.60 -35.79
N ALA A 243 -33.10 25.22 -34.52
CA ALA A 243 -32.46 23.95 -34.16
C ALA A 243 -33.47 22.81 -34.10
N VAL A 244 -33.26 21.77 -34.84
CA VAL A 244 -34.14 20.61 -34.96
C VAL A 244 -33.46 19.36 -34.42
N VAL A 245 -34.17 18.63 -33.52
CA VAL A 245 -33.69 17.32 -33.07
C VAL A 245 -33.91 16.28 -34.15
N THR A 246 -32.82 15.84 -34.80
CA THR A 246 -32.88 14.87 -35.93
C THR A 246 -32.80 13.43 -35.43
N ALA A 247 -32.12 13.16 -34.35
CA ALA A 247 -31.98 11.80 -33.81
C ALA A 247 -31.84 11.80 -32.29
N ILE A 248 -32.32 10.76 -31.62
CA ILE A 248 -32.13 10.49 -30.21
C ILE A 248 -31.55 9.09 -30.05
N GLU A 249 -30.29 9.03 -29.64
CA GLU A 249 -29.64 7.76 -29.33
C GLU A 249 -29.73 7.45 -27.84
N LYS A 250 -30.31 6.30 -27.50
CA LYS A 250 -30.34 5.79 -26.12
C LYS A 250 -29.31 4.68 -25.97
N LYS A 251 -28.21 4.96 -25.26
CA LYS A 251 -27.15 3.97 -24.99
C LYS A 251 -27.19 3.56 -23.54
N LYS A 252 -27.34 2.26 -23.28
CA LYS A 252 -27.17 1.71 -21.92
C LYS A 252 -25.68 1.71 -21.58
N ARG A 253 -25.30 2.31 -20.48
CA ARG A 253 -23.94 2.25 -19.94
C ARG A 253 -23.94 1.41 -18.68
N SER A 254 -23.12 0.37 -18.67
CA SER A 254 -22.87 -0.39 -17.45
C SER A 254 -21.72 0.26 -16.66
N ARG A 255 -21.91 0.43 -15.37
CA ARG A 255 -20.85 0.81 -14.45
C ARG A 255 -20.40 -0.46 -13.71
N ASN A 256 -19.13 -0.75 -13.78
CA ASN A 256 -18.55 -1.84 -13.02
C ASN A 256 -18.02 -1.32 -11.68
N PRO A 257 -18.12 -2.10 -10.58
CA PRO A 257 -17.46 -1.76 -9.33
C PRO A 257 -15.95 -1.70 -9.52
N ALA A 258 -15.29 -0.83 -8.76
CA ALA A 258 -13.84 -0.80 -8.70
C ALA A 258 -13.31 -2.09 -8.08
N ALA A 259 -12.03 -2.39 -8.33
CA ALA A 259 -11.36 -3.48 -7.63
C ALA A 259 -11.24 -3.17 -6.13
N PRO A 260 -11.08 -4.18 -5.28
CA PRO A 260 -10.67 -4.01 -3.90
C PRO A 260 -9.39 -3.17 -3.80
N PHE A 261 -9.13 -2.58 -2.63
CA PHE A 261 -8.00 -1.69 -2.48
C PHE A 261 -6.66 -2.41 -2.52
N THR A 262 -5.73 -1.83 -3.27
CA THR A 262 -4.29 -1.99 -3.04
C THR A 262 -3.79 -0.81 -2.19
N THR A 263 -2.57 -0.87 -1.66
CA THR A 263 -1.94 0.25 -0.95
C THR A 263 -2.08 1.56 -1.71
N SER A 264 -1.76 1.55 -3.00
CA SER A 264 -1.79 2.74 -3.86
C SER A 264 -3.20 3.30 -4.04
N THR A 265 -4.19 2.45 -4.31
CA THR A 265 -5.58 2.90 -4.54
C THR A 265 -6.25 3.33 -3.25
N MET A 266 -5.94 2.69 -2.10
CA MET A 266 -6.38 3.12 -0.78
C MET A 266 -5.85 4.53 -0.46
N GLN A 267 -4.56 4.79 -0.68
CA GLN A 267 -3.96 6.12 -0.46
C GLN A 267 -4.62 7.19 -1.32
N GLN A 268 -4.83 6.91 -2.63
CA GLN A 268 -5.49 7.85 -3.54
C GLN A 268 -6.92 8.18 -3.12
N ASP A 269 -7.67 7.17 -2.69
CA ASP A 269 -9.05 7.35 -2.27
C ASP A 269 -9.15 8.11 -0.94
N ALA A 270 -8.25 7.83 0.01
CA ALA A 270 -8.14 8.56 1.27
C ALA A 270 -7.76 10.04 1.07
N VAL A 271 -6.85 10.33 0.14
CA VAL A 271 -6.52 11.72 -0.23
C VAL A 271 -7.75 12.44 -0.81
N ARG A 272 -8.44 11.80 -1.75
CA ARG A 272 -9.58 12.43 -2.46
C ARG A 272 -10.81 12.63 -1.57
N LYS A 273 -11.14 11.63 -0.73
CA LYS A 273 -12.38 11.64 0.06
C LYS A 273 -12.21 12.21 1.46
N LEU A 274 -11.04 12.02 2.08
CA LEU A 274 -10.80 12.36 3.48
C LEU A 274 -9.75 13.46 3.65
N GLY A 275 -9.06 13.87 2.58
CA GLY A 275 -7.96 14.83 2.66
C GLY A 275 -6.74 14.34 3.46
N PHE A 276 -6.56 13.02 3.60
CA PHE A 276 -5.46 12.45 4.36
C PHE A 276 -4.17 12.53 3.56
N THR A 277 -3.05 12.76 4.25
CA THR A 277 -1.72 12.52 3.68
C THR A 277 -1.47 11.01 3.57
N THR A 278 -0.52 10.60 2.73
CA THR A 278 -0.12 9.19 2.61
C THR A 278 0.35 8.62 3.94
N ASP A 279 1.11 9.38 4.71
CA ASP A 279 1.58 8.97 6.05
C ASP A 279 0.42 8.78 7.04
N ARG A 280 -0.55 9.70 7.07
CA ARG A 280 -1.75 9.55 7.90
C ARG A 280 -2.56 8.33 7.48
N THR A 281 -2.73 8.11 6.18
CA THR A 281 -3.45 6.95 5.65
C THR A 281 -2.79 5.65 6.12
N MET A 282 -1.47 5.52 5.95
CA MET A 282 -0.75 4.30 6.34
C MET A 282 -0.76 4.06 7.85
N ARG A 283 -0.62 5.10 8.67
CA ARG A 283 -0.73 4.95 10.13
C ARG A 283 -2.12 4.51 10.57
N THR A 284 -3.16 5.08 9.97
CA THR A 284 -4.55 4.68 10.26
C THR A 284 -4.81 3.25 9.82
N ALA A 285 -4.37 2.86 8.62
CA ALA A 285 -4.50 1.50 8.12
C ALA A 285 -3.76 0.49 9.02
N GLN A 286 -2.55 0.82 9.49
CA GLN A 286 -1.81 -0.01 10.44
C GLN A 286 -2.61 -0.23 11.75
N GLN A 287 -3.22 0.83 12.29
CA GLN A 287 -4.05 0.72 13.48
C GLN A 287 -5.29 -0.16 13.25
N LEU A 288 -5.94 -0.03 12.09
CA LEU A 288 -7.08 -0.86 11.72
C LEU A 288 -6.72 -2.34 11.54
N TYR A 289 -5.53 -2.62 10.99
CA TYR A 289 -4.99 -3.98 10.87
C TYR A 289 -4.63 -4.59 12.24
N GLU A 290 -3.86 -3.86 13.05
CA GLU A 290 -3.40 -4.35 14.37
C GLU A 290 -4.53 -4.50 15.39
N GLY A 291 -5.61 -3.77 15.20
CA GLY A 291 -6.83 -3.83 16.00
C GLY A 291 -7.10 -2.56 16.80
N ILE A 292 -8.33 -2.13 16.74
CA ILE A 292 -8.89 -1.04 17.55
C ILE A 292 -10.03 -1.56 18.42
N ASP A 293 -10.23 -0.91 19.56
CA ASP A 293 -11.33 -1.25 20.46
C ASP A 293 -12.64 -0.63 19.97
N VAL A 294 -13.58 -1.48 19.58
CA VAL A 294 -14.93 -1.07 19.12
C VAL A 294 -16.00 -1.38 20.16
N GLY A 295 -15.62 -1.48 21.44
CA GLY A 295 -16.53 -1.75 22.57
C GLY A 295 -16.56 -3.21 23.01
N GLN A 296 -15.89 -4.10 22.31
CA GLN A 296 -15.74 -5.54 22.65
C GLN A 296 -14.26 -5.96 22.79
N GLY A 297 -13.37 -4.99 22.99
CA GLY A 297 -11.92 -5.13 22.96
C GLY A 297 -11.35 -4.99 21.55
N ALA A 298 -10.02 -4.95 21.46
CA ALA A 298 -9.33 -4.73 20.18
C ALA A 298 -9.60 -5.88 19.19
N ILE A 299 -9.99 -5.51 17.96
CA ILE A 299 -10.17 -6.40 16.81
C ILE A 299 -9.58 -5.75 15.54
N GLY A 300 -8.96 -6.56 14.68
CA GLY A 300 -8.52 -6.14 13.35
C GLY A 300 -9.74 -5.94 12.45
N LEU A 301 -9.77 -4.82 11.72
CA LEU A 301 -10.90 -4.44 10.87
C LEU A 301 -10.58 -4.53 9.39
N ILE A 302 -9.32 -4.60 9.03
CA ILE A 302 -8.86 -4.75 7.65
C ILE A 302 -7.76 -5.81 7.56
N THR A 303 -7.53 -6.34 6.38
CA THR A 303 -6.38 -7.17 6.03
C THR A 303 -5.08 -6.35 6.01
N TYR A 304 -3.94 -7.00 5.78
CA TYR A 304 -2.65 -6.32 5.72
C TYR A 304 -2.60 -5.25 4.61
N MET A 305 -2.34 -4.01 4.98
CA MET A 305 -2.48 -2.84 4.10
C MET A 305 -1.32 -2.61 3.12
N ARG A 306 -0.22 -3.36 3.21
CA ARG A 306 0.87 -3.27 2.23
C ARG A 306 0.73 -4.38 1.21
N THR A 307 -0.10 -4.16 0.21
CA THR A 307 -0.41 -5.14 -0.83
C THR A 307 -0.61 -4.47 -2.18
N ASP A 308 -0.18 -5.15 -3.23
CA ASP A 308 -0.48 -4.81 -4.62
C ASP A 308 -1.54 -5.76 -5.21
N SER A 309 -2.03 -6.71 -4.41
CA SER A 309 -3.06 -7.67 -4.81
C SER A 309 -4.45 -7.02 -4.82
N VAL A 310 -5.29 -7.49 -5.71
CA VAL A 310 -6.73 -7.18 -5.79
C VAL A 310 -7.58 -8.43 -5.54
N ASN A 311 -6.96 -9.52 -5.11
CA ASN A 311 -7.64 -10.78 -4.83
C ASN A 311 -8.23 -10.75 -3.42
N LEU A 312 -9.39 -11.38 -3.26
CA LEU A 312 -10.02 -11.60 -1.98
C LEU A 312 -9.95 -13.09 -1.64
N ALA A 313 -9.82 -13.43 -0.38
CA ALA A 313 -9.93 -14.81 0.08
C ALA A 313 -11.32 -15.39 -0.24
N ASP A 314 -11.39 -16.69 -0.48
CA ASP A 314 -12.65 -17.36 -0.81
C ASP A 314 -13.67 -17.27 0.34
N GLU A 315 -13.19 -17.26 1.58
CA GLU A 315 -14.01 -17.05 2.79
C GLU A 315 -14.65 -15.66 2.78
N ALA A 316 -13.85 -14.62 2.54
CA ALA A 316 -14.33 -13.23 2.46
C ALA A 316 -15.36 -13.08 1.32
N LEU A 317 -15.10 -13.68 0.15
CA LEU A 317 -16.04 -13.67 -0.97
C LEU A 317 -17.37 -14.34 -0.58
N THR A 318 -17.32 -15.45 0.14
CA THR A 318 -18.49 -16.19 0.60
C THR A 318 -19.30 -15.34 1.57
N GLU A 319 -18.66 -14.73 2.55
CA GLU A 319 -19.31 -13.86 3.54
C GLU A 319 -19.94 -12.61 2.90
N ILE A 320 -19.22 -11.94 1.98
CA ILE A 320 -19.72 -10.78 1.24
C ILE A 320 -20.96 -11.16 0.44
N ARG A 321 -20.95 -12.28 -0.27
CA ARG A 321 -22.09 -12.75 -1.05
C ARG A 321 -23.28 -13.05 -0.18
N HIS A 322 -23.06 -13.71 0.95
CA HIS A 322 -24.12 -13.99 1.93
C HIS A 322 -24.70 -12.70 2.54
N TYR A 323 -23.85 -11.72 2.84
CA TYR A 323 -24.28 -10.41 3.31
C TYR A 323 -25.13 -9.67 2.27
N ILE A 324 -24.71 -9.66 1.00
CA ILE A 324 -25.49 -9.03 -0.08
C ILE A 324 -26.86 -9.70 -0.19
N GLU A 325 -26.91 -11.03 -0.24
CA GLU A 325 -28.15 -11.78 -0.40
C GLU A 325 -29.16 -11.49 0.73
N ASN A 326 -28.68 -11.46 1.99
CA ASN A 326 -29.55 -11.39 3.17
C ASN A 326 -29.85 -9.97 3.66
N LYS A 327 -28.97 -9.00 3.39
CA LYS A 327 -29.09 -7.64 3.93
C LYS A 327 -29.40 -6.58 2.88
N ILE A 328 -28.97 -6.79 1.62
CA ILE A 328 -29.14 -5.81 0.55
C ILE A 328 -30.26 -6.25 -0.40
N GLY A 329 -30.27 -7.50 -0.81
CA GLY A 329 -31.25 -8.10 -1.70
C GLY A 329 -30.62 -9.01 -2.75
N LYS A 330 -31.30 -10.09 -3.05
CA LYS A 330 -30.81 -11.13 -4.00
C LYS A 330 -30.63 -10.59 -5.42
N GLU A 331 -31.40 -9.59 -5.80
CA GLU A 331 -31.32 -8.92 -7.10
C GLU A 331 -30.02 -8.15 -7.31
N TYR A 332 -29.29 -7.80 -6.24
CA TYR A 332 -27.98 -7.16 -6.28
C TYR A 332 -26.83 -8.15 -6.28
N LEU A 333 -27.13 -9.46 -6.11
CA LEU A 333 -26.10 -10.49 -6.09
C LEU A 333 -25.80 -10.98 -7.52
N PRO A 334 -24.60 -10.75 -8.07
CA PRO A 334 -24.25 -11.26 -9.39
C PRO A 334 -24.15 -12.79 -9.38
N SER A 335 -24.39 -13.42 -10.52
CA SER A 335 -24.31 -14.89 -10.68
C SER A 335 -22.95 -15.48 -10.29
N ALA A 336 -21.87 -14.74 -10.57
CA ALA A 336 -20.51 -15.09 -10.17
C ALA A 336 -19.81 -13.90 -9.53
N ALA A 337 -18.85 -14.17 -8.63
CA ALA A 337 -17.99 -13.15 -8.07
C ALA A 337 -17.14 -12.52 -9.19
N LYS A 338 -17.06 -11.19 -9.19
CA LYS A 338 -16.24 -10.48 -10.17
C LYS A 338 -14.78 -10.65 -9.84
N GLN A 339 -14.00 -11.14 -10.79
CA GLN A 339 -12.57 -11.27 -10.65
C GLN A 339 -11.85 -10.06 -11.26
N TYR A 340 -10.80 -9.63 -10.60
CA TYR A 340 -9.94 -8.53 -11.01
C TYR A 340 -8.54 -9.06 -11.28
N LYS A 341 -7.84 -8.45 -12.24
CA LYS A 341 -6.45 -8.82 -12.56
C LYS A 341 -5.50 -7.75 -12.03
N THR A 342 -4.47 -8.18 -11.33
CA THR A 342 -3.36 -7.32 -10.91
C THR A 342 -2.59 -6.84 -12.14
N LYS A 343 -2.32 -5.54 -12.22
CA LYS A 343 -1.58 -4.94 -13.33
C LYS A 343 -0.06 -5.05 -13.19
N SER A 344 0.43 -5.26 -11.98
CA SER A 344 1.86 -5.36 -11.69
C SER A 344 2.37 -6.76 -11.99
N LYS A 345 3.43 -6.85 -12.79
CA LYS A 345 4.11 -8.13 -13.08
C LYS A 345 4.90 -8.69 -11.87
N ASN A 346 5.19 -7.84 -10.89
CA ASN A 346 5.96 -8.16 -9.68
C ASN A 346 5.09 -8.00 -8.42
N ALA A 347 3.76 -8.11 -8.56
CA ALA A 347 2.88 -8.09 -7.40
C ALA A 347 3.25 -9.26 -6.48
N GLN A 348 3.36 -8.99 -5.19
CA GLN A 348 3.40 -10.03 -4.20
C GLN A 348 2.01 -10.69 -4.17
N GLU A 349 1.82 -11.70 -5.04
CA GLU A 349 0.53 -12.38 -5.24
C GLU A 349 0.07 -13.16 -3.99
N ALA A 350 0.98 -13.34 -3.01
CA ALA A 350 0.68 -14.00 -1.75
C ALA A 350 -0.17 -13.15 -0.78
N HIS A 351 -0.40 -11.87 -1.09
CA HIS A 351 -1.19 -10.99 -0.24
C HIS A 351 -2.62 -10.87 -0.76
N GLU A 352 -3.54 -10.73 0.17
CA GLU A 352 -4.92 -10.38 -0.09
C GLU A 352 -5.06 -8.88 -0.34
N ALA A 353 -6.15 -8.44 -1.00
CA ALA A 353 -6.52 -7.04 -1.10
C ALA A 353 -6.93 -6.48 0.27
N ILE A 354 -6.96 -5.16 0.39
CA ILE A 354 -7.38 -4.46 1.62
C ILE A 354 -8.91 -4.37 1.65
#